data_46e82b3d98fc332a61f233935a0f6886
#
_entry.id   46e82b3d98fc332a61f233935a0f6886
#
_cell.length_a   1.000
_cell.length_b   1.000
_cell.length_c   1.000
_cell.angle_alpha   90.00
_cell.angle_beta   90.00
_cell.angle_gamma   90.00
#
_symmetry.space_group_name_H-M   'P 1'
#
loop_
_entity.id
_entity.type
_entity.pdbx_description
1 polymer ?
#
loop_
_entity_poly.entity_id
_entity_poly.type
_entity_poly.pdbx_seq_one_letter_code
_entity_poly.pdbx_strand_id
1 'polypeptide(L)'
;MTNFQVYKKTLPFSLVEFLVSLLALFILAGLCSAGFFLFSKQMDHALIGLAVGFIVGIIVVILINIFVTNRIKAAQIAMMTKGVTEDTLPDHAFKEGFNEIKGRFGKITAFFFITNAIKGIFRQIGRGINRIGTAVGGDAGNAVTSAIDSAIQTLIGYLCDCCLGWILFRKDESAAKAGCEGAVIFFKHGKTLIRNIGRIFGMGFLSLLLIGGAFFGVFYLVFTQFPNMFITLANEIVKLGEDVPEFLTDPTILIVVVAAIAGIVIWSTIHSVLIRPFILVGVLRNFMAAGQKDIPSEADFKELDSRSPKFAKLHGSI
;
A
#
# COMPACT_ATOMS: atom_id res chain seq x y z
N MET A 1 -22.57 9.64 10.40
CA MET A 1 -21.50 8.98 11.20
C MET A 1 -20.19 9.77 11.15
N THR A 2 -19.43 9.84 12.26
CA THR A 2 -18.08 10.42 12.25
C THR A 2 -17.07 9.47 11.56
N ASN A 3 -15.93 10.00 11.10
CA ASN A 3 -14.89 9.17 10.50
C ASN A 3 -14.40 8.05 11.45
N PHE A 4 -14.32 8.36 12.76
CA PHE A 4 -13.94 7.37 13.75
C PHE A 4 -14.99 6.27 13.94
N GLN A 5 -16.28 6.60 13.88
CA GLN A 5 -17.35 5.60 13.96
C GLN A 5 -17.35 4.66 12.75
N VAL A 6 -17.15 5.19 11.52
CA VAL A 6 -17.00 4.37 10.31
C VAL A 6 -15.78 3.45 10.44
N TYR A 7 -14.62 3.99 10.84
CA TYR A 7 -13.41 3.20 11.06
C TYR A 7 -13.63 2.10 12.11
N LYS A 8 -14.23 2.44 13.27
CA LYS A 8 -14.48 1.47 14.35
C LYS A 8 -15.36 0.30 13.88
N LYS A 9 -16.44 0.57 13.13
CA LYS A 9 -17.32 -0.47 12.59
C LYS A 9 -16.65 -1.31 11.47
N THR A 10 -15.65 -0.76 10.77
CA THR A 10 -14.87 -1.48 9.75
C THR A 10 -13.56 -2.06 10.28
N LEU A 11 -13.23 -1.87 11.55
CA LEU A 11 -12.01 -2.41 12.19
C LEU A 11 -11.88 -3.94 12.09
N PRO A 12 -12.96 -4.76 12.18
CA PRO A 12 -12.82 -6.20 12.03
C PRO A 12 -12.15 -6.63 10.71
N PHE A 13 -12.36 -5.91 9.61
CA PHE A 13 -11.65 -6.19 8.35
C PHE A 13 -10.13 -5.98 8.50
N SER A 14 -9.74 -4.86 9.12
CA SER A 14 -8.35 -4.55 9.41
C SER A 14 -7.70 -5.61 10.30
N LEU A 15 -8.39 -6.10 11.31
CA LEU A 15 -7.87 -7.15 12.19
C LEU A 15 -7.66 -8.46 11.44
N VAL A 16 -8.60 -8.87 10.58
CA VAL A 16 -8.46 -10.09 9.76
C VAL A 16 -7.33 -9.89 8.73
N GLU A 17 -7.23 -8.71 8.08
CA GLU A 17 -6.12 -8.39 7.17
C GLU A 17 -4.77 -8.43 7.89
N PHE A 18 -4.71 -7.93 9.15
CA PHE A 18 -3.50 -8.00 9.98
C PHE A 18 -3.09 -9.46 10.25
N LEU A 19 -4.03 -10.31 10.66
CA LEU A 19 -3.75 -11.73 10.92
C LEU A 19 -3.27 -12.45 9.65
N VAL A 20 -3.90 -12.19 8.50
CA VAL A 20 -3.48 -12.75 7.20
C VAL A 20 -2.08 -12.26 6.83
N SER A 21 -1.78 -10.97 7.02
CA SER A 21 -0.46 -10.41 6.74
C SER A 21 0.62 -10.97 7.66
N LEU A 22 0.29 -11.15 8.94
CA LEU A 22 1.20 -11.77 9.91
C LEU A 22 1.47 -13.24 9.55
N LEU A 23 0.44 -14.00 9.19
CA LEU A 23 0.59 -15.38 8.69
C LEU A 23 1.47 -15.44 7.43
N ALA A 24 1.28 -14.51 6.49
CA ALA A 24 2.11 -14.41 5.29
C ALA A 24 3.59 -14.15 5.62
N LEU A 25 3.89 -13.31 6.61
CA LEU A 25 5.25 -13.07 7.09
C LEU A 25 5.86 -14.32 7.74
N PHE A 26 5.09 -15.05 8.55
CA PHE A 26 5.57 -16.31 9.14
C PHE A 26 5.83 -17.38 8.06
N ILE A 27 4.99 -17.47 7.04
CA ILE A 27 5.21 -18.37 5.89
C ILE A 27 6.50 -17.97 5.15
N LEU A 28 6.71 -16.69 4.88
CA LEU A 28 7.93 -16.20 4.24
C LEU A 28 9.17 -16.55 5.06
N ALA A 29 9.17 -16.23 6.36
CA ALA A 29 10.27 -16.53 7.25
C ALA A 29 10.55 -18.05 7.35
N GLY A 30 9.48 -18.86 7.44
CA GLY A 30 9.57 -20.31 7.48
C GLY A 30 10.18 -20.90 6.21
N LEU A 31 9.78 -20.40 5.03
CA LEU A 31 10.35 -20.85 3.75
C LEU A 31 11.81 -20.43 3.58
N CYS A 32 12.18 -19.21 4.01
CA CYS A 32 13.58 -18.77 4.05
C CYS A 32 14.42 -19.67 4.95
N SER A 33 13.94 -19.94 6.17
CA SER A 33 14.65 -20.81 7.13
C SER A 33 14.76 -22.24 6.63
N ALA A 34 13.66 -22.79 6.08
CA ALA A 34 13.70 -24.16 5.51
C ALA A 34 14.67 -24.25 4.34
N GLY A 35 14.67 -23.27 3.43
CA GLY A 35 15.63 -23.21 2.34
C GLY A 35 17.08 -23.17 2.85
N PHE A 36 17.37 -22.29 3.80
CA PHE A 36 18.69 -22.18 4.42
C PHE A 36 19.16 -23.51 5.00
N PHE A 37 18.35 -24.17 5.84
CA PHE A 37 18.74 -25.42 6.50
C PHE A 37 18.84 -26.62 5.53
N LEU A 38 17.97 -26.72 4.54
CA LEU A 38 18.00 -27.81 3.56
C LEU A 38 19.29 -27.77 2.72
N PHE A 39 19.65 -26.60 2.23
CA PHE A 39 20.83 -26.45 1.38
C PHE A 39 22.14 -26.48 2.17
N SER A 40 22.16 -25.99 3.42
CA SER A 40 23.36 -26.08 4.28
C SER A 40 23.78 -27.53 4.57
N LYS A 41 22.81 -28.46 4.65
CA LYS A 41 23.07 -29.87 4.91
C LYS A 41 23.54 -30.66 3.68
N GLN A 42 23.15 -30.21 2.47
CA GLN A 42 23.37 -30.99 1.25
C GLN A 42 24.46 -30.44 0.33
N MET A 43 24.70 -29.13 0.33
CA MET A 43 25.50 -28.48 -0.71
C MET A 43 26.52 -27.44 -0.20
N ASP A 44 26.70 -27.23 1.08
CA ASP A 44 27.49 -26.12 1.67
C ASP A 44 27.16 -24.71 1.12
N HIS A 45 25.93 -24.55 0.55
CA HIS A 45 25.47 -23.32 -0.08
C HIS A 45 24.19 -22.79 0.60
N ALA A 46 24.25 -22.57 1.91
CA ALA A 46 23.13 -22.10 2.72
C ALA A 46 22.48 -20.81 2.19
N LEU A 47 23.27 -19.88 1.64
CA LEU A 47 22.75 -18.63 1.06
C LEU A 47 21.93 -18.86 -0.21
N ILE A 48 22.28 -19.86 -1.03
CA ILE A 48 21.47 -20.22 -2.21
C ILE A 48 20.11 -20.75 -1.75
N GLY A 49 20.09 -21.59 -0.72
CA GLY A 49 18.85 -22.10 -0.14
C GLY A 49 17.97 -21.00 0.45
N LEU A 50 18.57 -20.03 1.14
CA LEU A 50 17.86 -18.85 1.65
C LEU A 50 17.25 -18.03 0.50
N ALA A 51 17.99 -17.79 -0.58
CA ALA A 51 17.51 -17.06 -1.75
C ALA A 51 16.35 -17.78 -2.45
N VAL A 52 16.43 -19.10 -2.62
CA VAL A 52 15.35 -19.92 -3.19
C VAL A 52 14.12 -19.87 -2.29
N GLY A 53 14.27 -20.07 -0.97
CA GLY A 53 13.20 -19.98 0.01
C GLY A 53 12.52 -18.60 0.00
N PHE A 54 13.30 -17.53 -0.15
CA PHE A 54 12.80 -16.16 -0.26
C PHE A 54 11.96 -15.94 -1.54
N ILE A 55 12.45 -16.42 -2.70
CA ILE A 55 11.72 -16.31 -3.97
C ILE A 55 10.38 -17.05 -3.89
N VAL A 56 10.40 -18.30 -3.43
CA VAL A 56 9.18 -19.10 -3.24
C VAL A 56 8.24 -18.42 -2.25
N GLY A 57 8.77 -17.92 -1.14
CA GLY A 57 8.01 -17.21 -0.13
C GLY A 57 7.33 -15.95 -0.67
N ILE A 58 8.03 -15.15 -1.48
CA ILE A 58 7.44 -13.98 -2.15
C ILE A 58 6.28 -14.41 -3.07
N ILE A 59 6.43 -15.47 -3.84
CA ILE A 59 5.35 -15.96 -4.72
C ILE A 59 4.11 -16.30 -3.88
N VAL A 60 4.29 -17.03 -2.77
CA VAL A 60 3.17 -17.37 -1.87
C VAL A 60 2.52 -16.13 -1.28
N VAL A 61 3.31 -15.15 -0.82
CA VAL A 61 2.79 -13.87 -0.29
C VAL A 61 1.99 -13.12 -1.36
N ILE A 62 2.47 -13.08 -2.60
CA ILE A 62 1.75 -12.46 -3.72
C ILE A 62 0.39 -13.16 -3.95
N LEU A 63 0.35 -14.50 -3.94
CA LEU A 63 -0.89 -15.25 -4.08
C LEU A 63 -1.88 -14.95 -2.94
N ILE A 64 -1.41 -14.94 -1.68
CA ILE A 64 -2.23 -14.54 -0.52
C ILE A 64 -2.80 -13.13 -0.72
N ASN A 65 -1.98 -12.18 -1.15
CA ASN A 65 -2.43 -10.81 -1.40
C ASN A 65 -3.51 -10.76 -2.49
N ILE A 66 -3.32 -11.46 -3.62
CA ILE A 66 -4.27 -11.44 -4.74
C ILE A 66 -5.60 -12.08 -4.33
N PHE A 67 -5.57 -13.25 -3.70
CA PHE A 67 -6.79 -14.06 -3.47
C PHE A 67 -7.50 -13.77 -2.15
N VAL A 68 -6.78 -13.28 -1.13
CA VAL A 68 -7.34 -13.06 0.21
C VAL A 68 -7.39 -11.58 0.56
N THR A 69 -6.22 -10.91 0.62
CA THR A 69 -6.10 -9.53 1.11
C THR A 69 -6.91 -8.55 0.27
N ASN A 70 -6.86 -8.66 -1.06
CA ASN A 70 -7.63 -7.78 -1.95
C ASN A 70 -9.16 -7.91 -1.74
N ARG A 71 -9.66 -9.09 -1.40
CA ARG A 71 -11.09 -9.30 -1.11
C ARG A 71 -11.50 -8.66 0.21
N ILE A 72 -10.69 -8.85 1.26
CA ILE A 72 -10.93 -8.23 2.57
C ILE A 72 -10.94 -6.71 2.41
N LYS A 73 -9.96 -6.16 1.71
CA LYS A 73 -9.84 -4.74 1.45
C LYS A 73 -11.02 -4.19 0.64
N ALA A 74 -11.47 -4.88 -0.41
CA ALA A 74 -12.62 -4.46 -1.19
C ALA A 74 -13.90 -4.45 -0.35
N ALA A 75 -14.13 -5.46 0.50
CA ALA A 75 -15.25 -5.52 1.42
C ALA A 75 -15.18 -4.37 2.46
N GLN A 76 -14.00 -4.07 2.99
CA GLN A 76 -13.80 -2.95 3.89
C GLN A 76 -14.13 -1.61 3.21
N ILE A 77 -13.60 -1.37 2.00
CA ILE A 77 -13.87 -0.14 1.23
C ILE A 77 -15.35 -0.03 0.90
N ALA A 78 -16.05 -1.12 0.56
CA ALA A 78 -17.48 -1.11 0.34
C ALA A 78 -18.25 -0.60 1.57
N MET A 79 -17.91 -1.10 2.76
CA MET A 79 -18.53 -0.65 4.01
C MET A 79 -18.13 0.78 4.38
N MET A 80 -16.86 1.16 4.19
CA MET A 80 -16.44 2.55 4.37
C MET A 80 -17.20 3.51 3.45
N THR A 81 -17.36 3.13 2.17
CA THR A 81 -18.11 3.91 1.19
C THR A 81 -19.55 4.08 1.66
N LYS A 82 -20.22 3.01 2.05
CA LYS A 82 -21.59 3.06 2.57
C LYS A 82 -21.67 3.95 3.82
N GLY A 83 -20.76 3.80 4.76
CA GLY A 83 -20.73 4.60 5.99
C GLY A 83 -20.48 6.09 5.77
N VAL A 84 -19.76 6.49 4.69
CA VAL A 84 -19.52 7.91 4.39
C VAL A 84 -20.57 8.53 3.48
N THR A 85 -21.33 7.73 2.71
CA THR A 85 -22.37 8.21 1.79
C THR A 85 -23.77 8.15 2.38
N GLU A 86 -24.08 7.11 3.15
CA GLU A 86 -25.42 6.88 3.72
C GLU A 86 -25.49 7.25 5.21
N ASP A 87 -24.37 7.61 5.84
CA ASP A 87 -24.21 7.87 7.28
C ASP A 87 -24.69 6.73 8.21
N THR A 88 -24.89 5.54 7.66
CA THR A 88 -25.33 4.34 8.39
C THR A 88 -24.48 3.14 8.02
N LEU A 89 -24.29 2.23 8.97
CA LEU A 89 -23.66 0.95 8.75
C LEU A 89 -24.40 -0.14 9.52
N PRO A 90 -24.59 -1.33 8.94
CA PRO A 90 -25.18 -2.47 9.64
C PRO A 90 -24.35 -2.89 10.83
N ASP A 91 -24.98 -3.53 11.82
CA ASP A 91 -24.26 -4.00 13.02
C ASP A 91 -23.27 -5.12 12.69
N HIS A 92 -23.57 -5.94 11.71
CA HIS A 92 -22.67 -6.98 11.18
C HIS A 92 -21.95 -6.53 9.92
N ALA A 93 -21.28 -5.36 9.96
CA ALA A 93 -20.60 -4.75 8.81
C ALA A 93 -19.61 -5.70 8.13
N PHE A 94 -18.93 -6.59 8.87
CA PHE A 94 -17.98 -7.56 8.31
C PHE A 94 -18.69 -8.54 7.35
N LYS A 95 -19.77 -9.19 7.76
CA LYS A 95 -20.53 -10.12 6.92
C LYS A 95 -21.16 -9.41 5.72
N GLU A 96 -21.75 -8.25 5.96
CA GLU A 96 -22.40 -7.45 4.90
C GLU A 96 -21.40 -6.94 3.87
N GLY A 97 -20.18 -6.59 4.27
CA GLY A 97 -19.13 -6.19 3.33
C GLY A 97 -18.79 -7.29 2.34
N PHE A 98 -18.68 -8.54 2.79
CA PHE A 98 -18.46 -9.68 1.87
C PHE A 98 -19.69 -9.96 0.99
N ASN A 99 -20.91 -9.82 1.51
CA ASN A 99 -22.13 -9.94 0.73
C ASN A 99 -22.20 -8.85 -0.37
N GLU A 100 -21.85 -7.60 -0.03
CA GLU A 100 -21.86 -6.48 -0.97
C GLU A 100 -20.92 -6.69 -2.15
N ILE A 101 -19.76 -7.34 -1.93
CA ILE A 101 -18.79 -7.60 -2.99
C ILE A 101 -19.03 -8.92 -3.74
N LYS A 102 -19.78 -9.88 -3.17
CA LYS A 102 -19.97 -11.23 -3.73
C LYS A 102 -20.51 -11.23 -5.15
N GLY A 103 -21.51 -10.38 -5.45
CA GLY A 103 -22.07 -10.22 -6.80
C GLY A 103 -21.26 -9.34 -7.74
N ARG A 104 -20.12 -8.75 -7.28
CA ARG A 104 -19.34 -7.74 -8.00
C ARG A 104 -17.90 -8.13 -8.21
N PHE A 105 -17.56 -9.41 -8.04
CA PHE A 105 -16.19 -9.89 -8.23
C PHE A 105 -15.61 -9.51 -9.59
N GLY A 106 -16.41 -9.57 -10.65
CA GLY A 106 -15.98 -9.16 -11.99
C GLY A 106 -15.52 -7.70 -12.03
N LYS A 107 -16.29 -6.79 -11.45
CA LYS A 107 -15.96 -5.35 -11.38
C LYS A 107 -14.71 -5.09 -10.54
N ILE A 108 -14.61 -5.77 -9.40
CA ILE A 108 -13.46 -5.63 -8.48
C ILE A 108 -12.20 -6.17 -9.15
N THR A 109 -12.28 -7.34 -9.77
CA THR A 109 -11.15 -7.94 -10.51
C THR A 109 -10.74 -7.04 -11.69
N ALA A 110 -11.70 -6.56 -12.48
CA ALA A 110 -11.44 -5.61 -13.56
C ALA A 110 -10.76 -4.34 -13.03
N PHE A 111 -11.21 -3.80 -11.89
CA PHE A 111 -10.55 -2.64 -11.26
C PHE A 111 -9.09 -2.92 -10.92
N PHE A 112 -8.75 -4.07 -10.34
CA PHE A 112 -7.36 -4.40 -10.05
C PHE A 112 -6.48 -4.50 -11.30
N PHE A 113 -7.02 -4.97 -12.43
CA PHE A 113 -6.31 -4.95 -13.70
C PHE A 113 -6.07 -3.53 -14.22
N ILE A 114 -7.05 -2.64 -14.12
CA ILE A 114 -6.91 -1.26 -14.58
C ILE A 114 -6.22 -0.33 -13.55
N THR A 115 -6.03 -0.79 -12.31
CA THR A 115 -5.42 0.02 -11.23
C THR A 115 -4.07 0.60 -11.65
N ASN A 116 -3.24 -0.15 -12.37
CA ASN A 116 -1.95 0.35 -12.84
C ASN A 116 -2.10 1.46 -13.88
N ALA A 117 -3.11 1.41 -14.74
CA ALA A 117 -3.45 2.49 -15.67
C ALA A 117 -3.90 3.73 -14.89
N ILE A 118 -4.81 3.58 -13.94
CA ILE A 118 -5.29 4.66 -13.05
C ILE A 118 -4.14 5.30 -12.27
N LYS A 119 -3.24 4.49 -11.67
CA LYS A 119 -2.01 5.00 -11.03
C LYS A 119 -1.16 5.80 -12.01
N GLY A 120 -1.04 5.33 -13.25
CA GLY A 120 -0.32 6.02 -14.30
C GLY A 120 -0.92 7.37 -14.67
N ILE A 121 -2.25 7.47 -14.70
CA ILE A 121 -3.01 8.72 -14.94
C ILE A 121 -2.76 9.69 -13.79
N PHE A 122 -2.92 9.26 -12.55
CA PHE A 122 -2.68 10.09 -11.38
C PHE A 122 -1.24 10.61 -11.30
N ARG A 123 -0.24 9.76 -11.63
CA ARG A 123 1.16 10.21 -11.73
C ARG A 123 1.36 11.27 -12.80
N GLN A 124 0.68 11.16 -13.92
CA GLN A 124 0.77 12.13 -15.00
C GLN A 124 0.15 13.47 -14.60
N ILE A 125 -1.03 13.45 -13.99
CA ILE A 125 -1.71 14.64 -13.44
C ILE A 125 -0.85 15.29 -12.33
N GLY A 126 -0.34 14.48 -11.40
CA GLY A 126 0.49 14.96 -10.28
C GLY A 126 1.78 15.62 -10.72
N ARG A 127 2.46 15.09 -11.76
CA ARG A 127 3.67 15.74 -12.34
C ARG A 127 3.37 17.08 -13.00
N GLY A 128 2.19 17.23 -13.59
CA GLY A 128 1.73 18.52 -14.11
C GLY A 128 1.61 19.59 -13.02
N ILE A 129 1.19 19.20 -11.83
CA ILE A 129 1.07 20.09 -10.65
C ILE A 129 2.47 20.44 -10.10
N ASN A 130 3.42 19.50 -10.10
CA ASN A 130 4.79 19.71 -9.58
C ASN A 130 5.68 20.59 -10.47
N ARG A 131 5.52 20.57 -11.79
CA ARG A 131 6.33 21.42 -12.70
C ARG A 131 6.21 22.91 -12.42
N ILE A 132 5.19 23.31 -11.69
CA ILE A 132 5.01 24.72 -11.26
C ILE A 132 5.88 25.04 -10.02
N GLY A 133 6.33 24.03 -9.24
CA GLY A 133 7.11 24.22 -8.01
C GLY A 133 8.63 24.06 -8.16
N THR A 134 9.13 23.43 -9.23
CA THR A 134 10.55 23.04 -9.38
C THR A 134 11.43 24.10 -10.07
N ALA A 135 10.90 25.28 -10.42
CA ALA A 135 11.68 26.35 -11.03
C ALA A 135 12.65 27.06 -10.05
N VAL A 136 12.70 26.65 -8.78
CA VAL A 136 13.51 27.30 -7.74
C VAL A 136 14.23 26.26 -6.87
N GLY A 137 15.50 25.93 -7.16
CA GLY A 137 16.37 25.38 -6.16
C GLY A 137 17.35 24.28 -6.59
N GLY A 138 18.66 24.53 -6.36
CA GLY A 138 19.79 23.62 -6.52
C GLY A 138 19.70 22.30 -5.72
N ASP A 139 20.82 21.74 -5.20
CA ASP A 139 20.87 20.40 -4.57
C ASP A 139 19.85 20.16 -3.43
N ALA A 140 19.45 21.18 -2.70
CA ALA A 140 18.31 21.13 -1.77
C ALA A 140 16.98 20.84 -2.50
N GLY A 141 16.85 21.19 -3.77
CA GLY A 141 15.69 20.91 -4.62
C GLY A 141 15.51 19.43 -4.89
N ASN A 142 16.57 18.63 -5.00
CA ASN A 142 16.47 17.19 -5.27
C ASN A 142 15.86 16.40 -4.10
N ALA A 143 16.24 16.75 -2.86
CA ALA A 143 15.66 16.12 -1.66
C ALA A 143 14.18 16.50 -1.48
N VAL A 144 13.83 17.77 -1.72
CA VAL A 144 12.44 18.23 -1.68
C VAL A 144 11.61 17.58 -2.78
N THR A 145 12.15 17.47 -4.00
CA THR A 145 11.46 16.81 -5.14
C THR A 145 11.19 15.35 -4.86
N SER A 146 12.16 14.62 -4.29
CA SER A 146 11.99 13.20 -3.93
C SER A 146 10.94 13.00 -2.82
N ALA A 147 10.90 13.89 -1.82
CA ALA A 147 9.88 13.90 -0.77
C ALA A 147 8.48 14.19 -1.34
N ILE A 148 8.36 15.13 -2.27
CA ILE A 148 7.10 15.42 -2.95
C ILE A 148 6.65 14.26 -3.84
N ASP A 149 7.56 13.59 -4.55
CA ASP A 149 7.24 12.42 -5.36
C ASP A 149 6.77 11.24 -4.48
N SER A 150 7.41 11.01 -3.35
CA SER A 150 6.96 10.02 -2.35
C SER A 150 5.57 10.37 -1.81
N ALA A 151 5.33 11.66 -1.56
CA ALA A 151 4.04 12.17 -1.14
C ALA A 151 2.95 11.87 -2.18
N ILE A 152 3.21 12.16 -3.43
CA ILE A 152 2.30 11.89 -4.54
C ILE A 152 2.05 10.38 -4.68
N GLN A 153 3.07 9.53 -4.58
CA GLN A 153 2.92 8.08 -4.65
C GLN A 153 2.00 7.55 -3.53
N THR A 154 2.19 8.04 -2.31
CA THR A 154 1.34 7.67 -1.17
C THR A 154 -0.10 8.11 -1.39
N LEU A 155 -0.31 9.36 -1.82
CA LEU A 155 -1.63 9.89 -2.15
C LEU A 155 -2.33 9.07 -3.25
N ILE A 156 -1.60 8.69 -4.31
CA ILE A 156 -2.12 7.85 -5.40
C ILE A 156 -2.67 6.53 -4.86
N GLY A 157 -2.04 5.95 -3.84
CA GLY A 157 -2.56 4.75 -3.17
C GLY A 157 -3.94 4.98 -2.56
N TYR A 158 -4.15 6.09 -1.84
CA TYR A 158 -5.46 6.45 -1.28
C TYR A 158 -6.49 6.76 -2.37
N LEU A 159 -6.07 7.43 -3.44
CA LEU A 159 -6.96 7.76 -4.56
C LEU A 159 -7.44 6.52 -5.31
N CYS A 160 -6.58 5.52 -5.48
CA CYS A 160 -7.01 4.23 -6.04
C CYS A 160 -8.05 3.54 -5.14
N ASP A 161 -7.86 3.59 -3.82
CA ASP A 161 -8.84 3.05 -2.88
C ASP A 161 -10.17 3.84 -2.94
N CYS A 162 -10.11 5.16 -3.13
CA CYS A 162 -11.29 6.00 -3.36
C CYS A 162 -11.99 5.68 -4.69
N CYS A 163 -11.22 5.43 -5.77
CA CYS A 163 -11.80 4.99 -7.05
C CYS A 163 -12.50 3.63 -6.91
N LEU A 164 -11.94 2.69 -6.14
CA LEU A 164 -12.64 1.44 -5.85
C LEU A 164 -13.96 1.71 -5.09
N GLY A 165 -13.94 2.60 -4.10
CA GLY A 165 -15.16 3.05 -3.41
C GLY A 165 -16.19 3.63 -4.37
N TRP A 166 -15.76 4.48 -5.32
CA TRP A 166 -16.62 5.05 -6.35
C TRP A 166 -17.21 4.00 -7.27
N ILE A 167 -16.44 3.03 -7.73
CA ILE A 167 -16.90 1.89 -8.54
C ILE A 167 -17.97 1.06 -7.80
N LEU A 168 -17.77 0.86 -6.49
CA LEU A 168 -18.74 0.17 -5.65
C LEU A 168 -20.00 0.98 -5.39
N PHE A 169 -19.91 2.31 -5.38
CA PHE A 169 -21.01 3.22 -5.28
C PHE A 169 -21.83 3.32 -6.60
N ARG A 170 -21.14 3.41 -7.74
CA ARG A 170 -21.74 3.46 -9.10
C ARG A 170 -22.13 2.06 -9.56
N LYS A 171 -23.20 1.52 -8.96
CA LYS A 171 -23.62 0.10 -9.15
C LYS A 171 -23.92 -0.25 -10.60
N ASP A 172 -24.46 0.68 -11.37
CA ASP A 172 -24.97 0.45 -12.72
C ASP A 172 -23.91 0.67 -13.81
N GLU A 173 -22.75 1.28 -13.46
CA GLU A 173 -21.70 1.59 -14.41
C GLU A 173 -20.64 0.48 -14.49
N SER A 174 -19.92 0.41 -15.63
CA SER A 174 -18.76 -0.48 -15.76
C SER A 174 -17.63 -0.04 -14.83
N ALA A 175 -16.77 -0.97 -14.43
CA ALA A 175 -15.60 -0.67 -13.59
C ALA A 175 -14.65 0.34 -14.26
N ALA A 176 -14.50 0.25 -15.59
CA ALA A 176 -13.64 1.12 -16.37
C ALA A 176 -14.21 2.55 -16.42
N LYS A 177 -15.52 2.70 -16.72
CA LYS A 177 -16.18 4.01 -16.74
C LYS A 177 -16.16 4.66 -15.36
N ALA A 178 -16.60 3.96 -14.31
CA ALA A 178 -16.55 4.48 -12.95
C ALA A 178 -15.11 4.78 -12.47
N GLY A 179 -14.11 4.02 -12.94
CA GLY A 179 -12.70 4.31 -12.71
C GLY A 179 -12.24 5.60 -13.38
N CYS A 180 -12.68 5.86 -14.61
CA CYS A 180 -12.44 7.13 -15.32
C CYS A 180 -13.14 8.31 -14.64
N GLU A 181 -14.40 8.13 -14.19
CA GLU A 181 -15.10 9.14 -13.37
C GLU A 181 -14.27 9.51 -12.13
N GLY A 182 -13.72 8.49 -11.43
CA GLY A 182 -12.86 8.70 -10.27
C GLY A 182 -11.59 9.51 -10.59
N ALA A 183 -10.98 9.30 -11.77
CA ALA A 183 -9.84 10.09 -12.22
C ALA A 183 -10.22 11.55 -12.50
N VAL A 184 -11.39 11.79 -13.11
CA VAL A 184 -11.94 13.13 -13.36
C VAL A 184 -12.25 13.86 -12.05
N ILE A 185 -12.88 13.18 -11.07
CA ILE A 185 -13.16 13.75 -9.74
C ILE A 185 -11.86 14.24 -9.10
N PHE A 186 -10.79 13.43 -9.17
CA PHE A 186 -9.50 13.86 -8.66
C PHE A 186 -8.94 15.05 -9.44
N PHE A 187 -9.04 15.05 -10.75
CA PHE A 187 -8.54 16.13 -11.58
C PHE A 187 -9.23 17.47 -11.25
N LYS A 188 -10.55 17.48 -11.12
CA LYS A 188 -11.36 18.68 -10.81
C LYS A 188 -11.15 19.16 -9.37
N HIS A 189 -11.12 18.24 -8.41
CA HIS A 189 -11.13 18.56 -6.98
C HIS A 189 -9.81 18.28 -6.26
N GLY A 190 -8.72 17.98 -6.99
CA GLY A 190 -7.43 17.55 -6.47
C GLY A 190 -6.87 18.49 -5.39
N LYS A 191 -6.97 19.81 -5.54
CA LYS A 191 -6.50 20.78 -4.54
C LYS A 191 -7.17 20.58 -3.16
N THR A 192 -8.46 20.29 -3.14
CA THR A 192 -9.21 20.04 -1.89
C THR A 192 -8.83 18.68 -1.29
N LEU A 193 -8.65 17.68 -2.13
CA LEU A 193 -8.25 16.33 -1.71
C LEU A 193 -6.81 16.29 -1.18
N ILE A 194 -5.92 17.07 -1.80
CA ILE A 194 -4.50 17.21 -1.40
C ILE A 194 -4.34 17.95 -0.07
N ARG A 195 -5.30 18.79 0.35
CA ARG A 195 -5.21 19.54 1.62
C ARG A 195 -4.99 18.66 2.85
N ASN A 196 -5.33 17.37 2.78
CA ASN A 196 -5.09 16.40 3.85
C ASN A 196 -3.70 15.72 3.80
N ILE A 197 -2.87 16.03 2.81
CA ILE A 197 -1.53 15.41 2.64
C ILE A 197 -0.69 15.57 3.91
N GLY A 198 -0.61 16.76 4.48
CA GLY A 198 0.18 17.00 5.70
C GLY A 198 -0.23 16.07 6.86
N ARG A 199 -1.53 15.78 7.00
CA ARG A 199 -2.03 14.85 8.02
C ARG A 199 -1.65 13.40 7.69
N ILE A 200 -1.72 13.00 6.43
CA ILE A 200 -1.32 11.66 5.97
C ILE A 200 0.15 11.42 6.29
N PHE A 201 1.01 12.37 5.93
CA PHE A 201 2.46 12.27 6.16
C PHE A 201 2.81 12.37 7.64
N GLY A 202 2.22 13.31 8.37
CA GLY A 202 2.46 13.46 9.80
C GLY A 202 2.12 12.19 10.59
N MET A 203 0.98 11.57 10.30
CA MET A 203 0.60 10.29 10.92
C MET A 203 1.51 9.14 10.48
N GLY A 204 1.90 9.09 9.19
CA GLY A 204 2.83 8.08 8.68
C GLY A 204 4.20 8.16 9.35
N PHE A 205 4.78 9.37 9.41
CA PHE A 205 6.08 9.61 10.02
C PHE A 205 6.08 9.35 11.53
N LEU A 206 5.06 9.86 12.24
CA LEU A 206 4.93 9.63 13.68
C LEU A 206 4.79 8.13 14.00
N SER A 207 4.01 7.40 13.20
CA SER A 207 3.86 5.95 13.38
C SER A 207 5.16 5.19 13.07
N LEU A 208 5.97 5.64 12.11
CA LEU A 208 7.29 5.05 11.84
C LEU A 208 8.21 5.22 13.05
N LEU A 209 8.29 6.42 13.61
CA LEU A 209 9.14 6.68 14.77
C LEU A 209 8.70 5.87 16.00
N LEU A 210 7.40 5.84 16.29
CA LEU A 210 6.89 5.17 17.49
C LEU A 210 6.88 3.65 17.33
N ILE A 211 6.25 3.15 16.28
CA ILE A 211 6.07 1.70 16.08
C ILE A 211 7.34 1.09 15.51
N GLY A 212 7.89 1.66 14.42
CA GLY A 212 9.11 1.17 13.79
C GLY A 212 10.31 1.23 14.75
N GLY A 213 10.46 2.34 15.47
CA GLY A 213 11.51 2.50 16.49
C GLY A 213 11.38 1.52 17.66
N ALA A 214 10.16 1.30 18.16
CA ALA A 214 9.91 0.32 19.22
C ALA A 214 10.26 -1.11 18.78
N PHE A 215 9.81 -1.54 17.60
CA PHE A 215 10.12 -2.87 17.07
C PHE A 215 11.58 -3.01 16.69
N PHE A 216 12.23 -1.98 16.15
CA PHE A 216 13.68 -1.95 15.98
C PHE A 216 14.39 -2.26 17.30
N GLY A 217 14.04 -1.56 18.38
CA GLY A 217 14.64 -1.80 19.70
C GLY A 217 14.42 -3.22 20.20
N VAL A 218 13.21 -3.77 20.06
CA VAL A 218 12.90 -5.15 20.46
C VAL A 218 13.75 -6.15 19.64
N PHE A 219 13.77 -6.03 18.31
CA PHE A 219 14.56 -6.94 17.46
C PHE A 219 16.05 -6.81 17.71
N TYR A 220 16.56 -5.61 17.90
CA TYR A 220 17.96 -5.38 18.26
C TYR A 220 18.33 -6.13 19.56
N LEU A 221 17.54 -5.97 20.62
CA LEU A 221 17.75 -6.66 21.89
C LEU A 221 17.66 -8.19 21.76
N VAL A 222 16.71 -8.69 20.96
CA VAL A 222 16.58 -10.13 20.71
C VAL A 222 17.79 -10.67 19.92
N PHE A 223 18.19 -10.00 18.84
CA PHE A 223 19.25 -10.48 17.97
C PHE A 223 20.63 -10.43 18.65
N THR A 224 20.86 -9.50 19.58
CA THR A 224 22.09 -9.48 20.39
C THR A 224 22.23 -10.70 21.30
N GLN A 225 21.15 -11.46 21.57
CA GLN A 225 21.22 -12.72 22.32
C GLN A 225 21.67 -13.91 21.45
N PHE A 226 21.71 -13.74 20.12
CA PHE A 226 22.08 -14.79 19.17
C PHE A 226 23.28 -14.41 18.28
N PRO A 227 24.44 -13.99 18.86
CA PRO A 227 25.57 -13.46 18.09
C PRO A 227 26.14 -14.48 17.11
N ASN A 228 26.13 -15.77 17.45
CA ASN A 228 26.67 -16.84 16.61
C ASN A 228 25.94 -16.96 15.27
N MET A 229 24.61 -16.64 15.22
CA MET A 229 23.84 -16.63 13.98
C MET A 229 24.37 -15.56 13.02
N PHE A 230 24.69 -14.38 13.53
CA PHE A 230 25.18 -13.25 12.73
C PHE A 230 26.66 -13.42 12.34
N ILE A 231 27.48 -14.05 13.19
CA ILE A 231 28.85 -14.46 12.82
C ILE A 231 28.82 -15.46 11.67
N THR A 232 27.96 -16.47 11.75
CA THR A 232 27.78 -17.44 10.66
C THR A 232 27.32 -16.76 9.38
N LEU A 233 26.34 -15.85 9.47
CA LEU A 233 25.84 -15.10 8.31
C LEU A 233 26.94 -14.22 7.69
N ALA A 234 27.72 -13.51 8.52
CA ALA A 234 28.86 -12.71 8.07
C ALA A 234 29.89 -13.55 7.32
N ASN A 235 30.25 -14.71 7.88
CA ASN A 235 31.20 -15.65 7.26
C ASN A 235 30.67 -16.19 5.92
N GLU A 236 29.37 -16.48 5.80
CA GLU A 236 28.76 -16.88 4.53
C GLU A 236 28.77 -15.76 3.49
N ILE A 237 28.56 -14.52 3.93
CA ILE A 237 28.62 -13.34 3.06
C ILE A 237 30.04 -13.13 2.52
N VAL A 238 31.09 -13.29 3.38
CA VAL A 238 32.49 -13.18 2.97
C VAL A 238 32.84 -14.19 1.87
N LYS A 239 32.26 -15.40 1.90
CA LYS A 239 32.48 -16.42 0.86
C LYS A 239 31.96 -16.03 -0.52
N LEU A 240 31.10 -14.98 -0.62
CA LEU A 240 30.55 -14.52 -1.92
C LEU A 240 31.58 -13.78 -2.79
N GLY A 241 32.71 -13.31 -2.22
CA GLY A 241 33.78 -12.69 -2.97
C GLY A 241 34.37 -11.45 -2.29
N GLU A 242 35.48 -10.95 -2.86
CA GLU A 242 36.20 -9.78 -2.35
C GLU A 242 35.51 -8.45 -2.50
N ASP A 243 34.49 -8.36 -3.38
CA ASP A 243 33.72 -7.10 -3.65
C ASP A 243 32.57 -6.83 -2.67
N VAL A 244 32.47 -7.62 -1.59
CA VAL A 244 31.41 -7.42 -0.58
C VAL A 244 31.76 -6.21 0.28
N PRO A 245 30.85 -5.24 0.42
CA PRO A 245 31.05 -4.08 1.28
C PRO A 245 31.38 -4.49 2.73
N GLU A 246 32.42 -3.92 3.31
CA GLU A 246 32.95 -4.26 4.65
C GLU A 246 31.86 -4.20 5.75
N PHE A 247 30.90 -3.27 5.63
CA PHE A 247 29.81 -3.15 6.60
C PHE A 247 28.86 -4.37 6.61
N LEU A 248 28.81 -5.19 5.56
CA LEU A 248 28.02 -6.42 5.53
C LEU A 248 28.76 -7.64 6.10
N THR A 249 30.06 -7.50 6.40
CA THR A 249 30.89 -8.57 6.99
C THR A 249 31.07 -8.39 8.50
N ASP A 250 30.63 -7.27 9.08
CA ASP A 250 30.62 -7.02 10.51
C ASP A 250 29.34 -7.57 11.14
N PRO A 251 29.40 -8.59 12.01
CA PRO A 251 28.22 -9.15 12.67
C PRO A 251 27.40 -8.13 13.46
N THR A 252 28.05 -7.12 14.06
CA THR A 252 27.35 -6.08 14.83
C THR A 252 26.51 -5.17 13.92
N ILE A 253 27.07 -4.78 12.80
CA ILE A 253 26.36 -3.98 11.79
C ILE A 253 25.21 -4.80 11.18
N LEU A 254 25.43 -6.10 10.93
CA LEU A 254 24.38 -7.00 10.44
C LEU A 254 23.19 -7.08 11.42
N ILE A 255 23.45 -7.17 12.73
CA ILE A 255 22.39 -7.14 13.75
C ILE A 255 21.56 -5.86 13.62
N VAL A 256 22.20 -4.69 13.52
CA VAL A 256 21.53 -3.40 13.38
C VAL A 256 20.70 -3.35 12.10
N VAL A 257 21.26 -3.76 10.97
CA VAL A 257 20.59 -3.73 9.65
C VAL A 257 19.38 -4.66 9.63
N VAL A 258 19.54 -5.91 10.10
CA VAL A 258 18.45 -6.89 10.13
C VAL A 258 17.37 -6.47 11.10
N ALA A 259 17.71 -5.93 12.27
CA ALA A 259 16.76 -5.39 13.23
C ALA A 259 15.97 -4.19 12.66
N ALA A 260 16.65 -3.30 11.92
CA ALA A 260 16.01 -2.17 11.25
C ALA A 260 15.03 -2.64 10.16
N ILE A 261 15.44 -3.59 9.32
CA ILE A 261 14.58 -4.18 8.28
C ILE A 261 13.35 -4.84 8.93
N ALA A 262 13.55 -5.67 9.96
CA ALA A 262 12.45 -6.32 10.68
C ALA A 262 11.47 -5.30 11.30
N GLY A 263 12.00 -4.25 11.94
CA GLY A 263 11.21 -3.16 12.50
C GLY A 263 10.37 -2.43 11.45
N ILE A 264 10.97 -2.11 10.29
CA ILE A 264 10.29 -1.48 9.15
C ILE A 264 9.21 -2.39 8.58
N VAL A 265 9.46 -3.69 8.44
CA VAL A 265 8.48 -4.66 7.92
C VAL A 265 7.25 -4.73 8.84
N ILE A 266 7.47 -4.85 10.16
CA ILE A 266 6.36 -4.88 11.12
C ILE A 266 5.61 -3.54 11.15
N TRP A 267 6.34 -2.41 11.18
CA TRP A 267 5.70 -1.10 11.07
C TRP A 267 4.87 -0.97 9.80
N SER A 268 5.42 -1.35 8.65
CA SER A 268 4.72 -1.28 7.35
C SER A 268 3.43 -2.10 7.37
N THR A 269 3.46 -3.29 7.98
CA THR A 269 2.29 -4.15 8.14
C THR A 269 1.23 -3.48 9.03
N ILE A 270 1.61 -2.99 10.21
CA ILE A 270 0.70 -2.31 11.14
C ILE A 270 0.15 -1.02 10.50
N HIS A 271 1.01 -0.24 9.86
CA HIS A 271 0.61 1.00 9.19
C HIS A 271 -0.39 0.73 8.05
N SER A 272 -0.13 -0.25 7.18
CA SER A 272 -0.99 -0.55 6.04
C SER A 272 -2.36 -1.08 6.45
N VAL A 273 -2.44 -1.81 7.55
CA VAL A 273 -3.65 -2.51 7.97
C VAL A 273 -4.49 -1.71 8.98
N LEU A 274 -3.86 -0.96 9.87
CA LEU A 274 -4.57 -0.23 10.92
C LEU A 274 -4.61 1.29 10.69
N ILE A 275 -3.48 1.91 10.38
CA ILE A 275 -3.38 3.37 10.28
C ILE A 275 -3.93 3.87 8.95
N ARG A 276 -3.55 3.22 7.86
CA ARG A 276 -4.00 3.59 6.52
C ARG A 276 -5.53 3.57 6.36
N PRO A 277 -6.29 2.55 6.81
CA PRO A 277 -7.75 2.56 6.74
C PRO A 277 -8.38 3.69 7.54
N PHE A 278 -7.82 4.06 8.71
CA PHE A 278 -8.28 5.20 9.49
C PHE A 278 -8.17 6.51 8.70
N ILE A 279 -7.03 6.73 8.04
CA ILE A 279 -6.82 7.90 7.18
C ILE A 279 -7.74 7.85 5.96
N LEU A 280 -7.88 6.66 5.36
CA LEU A 280 -8.68 6.44 4.16
C LEU A 280 -10.13 6.88 4.32
N VAL A 281 -10.77 6.61 5.47
CA VAL A 281 -12.16 7.06 5.72
C VAL A 281 -12.31 8.56 5.51
N GLY A 282 -11.36 9.37 5.98
CA GLY A 282 -11.39 10.82 5.81
C GLY A 282 -11.18 11.27 4.36
N VAL A 283 -10.24 10.62 3.65
CA VAL A 283 -9.99 10.91 2.23
C VAL A 283 -11.19 10.49 1.38
N LEU A 284 -11.73 9.30 1.64
CA LEU A 284 -12.88 8.74 0.94
C LEU A 284 -14.14 9.61 1.13
N ARG A 285 -14.39 10.11 2.34
CA ARG A 285 -15.53 11.04 2.60
C ARG A 285 -15.44 12.28 1.72
N ASN A 286 -14.27 12.92 1.67
CA ASN A 286 -14.09 14.11 0.85
C ASN A 286 -14.20 13.80 -0.64
N PHE A 287 -13.68 12.65 -1.07
CA PHE A 287 -13.75 12.19 -2.45
C PHE A 287 -15.19 11.90 -2.87
N MET A 288 -15.94 11.15 -2.07
CA MET A 288 -17.34 10.81 -2.34
C MET A 288 -18.22 12.05 -2.34
N ALA A 289 -18.04 12.98 -1.40
CA ALA A 289 -18.77 14.23 -1.35
C ALA A 289 -18.51 15.11 -2.60
N ALA A 290 -17.27 15.15 -3.09
CA ALA A 290 -16.92 15.87 -4.31
C ALA A 290 -17.60 15.23 -5.54
N GLY A 291 -17.50 13.90 -5.68
CA GLY A 291 -18.10 13.17 -6.81
C GLY A 291 -19.63 13.21 -6.83
N GLN A 292 -20.28 13.11 -5.67
CA GLN A 292 -21.74 13.20 -5.58
C GLN A 292 -22.28 14.61 -5.91
N LYS A 293 -21.52 15.65 -5.54
CA LYS A 293 -21.88 17.04 -5.83
C LYS A 293 -21.73 17.38 -7.31
N ASP A 294 -20.75 16.79 -7.99
CA ASP A 294 -20.36 17.10 -9.36
C ASP A 294 -19.98 15.80 -10.09
N ILE A 295 -21.02 15.08 -10.56
CA ILE A 295 -20.82 13.84 -11.33
C ILE A 295 -20.13 14.19 -12.65
N PRO A 296 -19.01 13.55 -13.01
CA PRO A 296 -18.29 13.83 -14.25
C PRO A 296 -19.17 13.76 -15.51
N SER A 297 -19.10 14.80 -16.31
CA SER A 297 -19.79 14.93 -17.60
C SER A 297 -18.86 14.56 -18.77
N GLU A 298 -19.42 14.34 -19.96
CA GLU A 298 -18.64 14.11 -21.18
C GLU A 298 -17.67 15.25 -21.51
N ALA A 299 -17.98 16.49 -21.13
CA ALA A 299 -17.07 17.62 -21.28
C ALA A 299 -15.83 17.48 -20.39
N ASP A 300 -16.01 16.99 -19.16
CA ASP A 300 -14.92 16.76 -18.21
C ASP A 300 -13.99 15.62 -18.68
N PHE A 301 -14.57 14.57 -19.27
CA PHE A 301 -13.78 13.48 -19.87
C PHE A 301 -12.92 14.00 -21.04
N LYS A 302 -13.52 14.80 -21.96
CA LYS A 302 -12.78 15.40 -23.09
C LYS A 302 -11.67 16.35 -22.61
N GLU A 303 -11.91 17.12 -21.56
CA GLU A 303 -10.88 17.97 -20.98
C GLU A 303 -9.71 17.13 -20.45
N LEU A 304 -9.98 16.04 -19.74
CA LEU A 304 -8.92 15.19 -19.21
C LEU A 304 -8.22 14.37 -20.31
N ASP A 305 -8.93 13.97 -21.37
CA ASP A 305 -8.36 13.34 -22.57
C ASP A 305 -7.26 14.23 -23.17
N SER A 306 -7.54 15.54 -23.32
CA SER A 306 -6.58 16.50 -23.86
C SER A 306 -5.32 16.67 -23.00
N ARG A 307 -5.41 16.42 -21.69
CA ARG A 307 -4.32 16.63 -20.73
C ARG A 307 -3.56 15.36 -20.36
N SER A 308 -4.15 14.19 -20.59
CA SER A 308 -3.57 12.90 -20.20
C SER A 308 -3.73 11.85 -21.30
N PRO A 309 -2.69 11.60 -22.12
CA PRO A 309 -2.70 10.52 -23.12
C PRO A 309 -3.00 9.14 -22.52
N LYS A 310 -2.60 8.90 -21.27
CA LYS A 310 -2.93 7.64 -20.56
C LYS A 310 -4.42 7.55 -20.23
N PHE A 311 -5.04 8.68 -19.89
CA PHE A 311 -6.48 8.72 -19.64
C PHE A 311 -7.24 8.53 -20.97
N ALA A 312 -6.89 9.26 -22.02
CA ALA A 312 -7.49 9.12 -23.35
C ALA A 312 -7.44 7.67 -23.87
N LYS A 313 -6.31 6.96 -23.63
CA LYS A 313 -6.20 5.53 -23.99
C LYS A 313 -7.16 4.65 -23.18
N LEU A 314 -7.33 4.90 -21.91
CA LEU A 314 -8.25 4.13 -21.06
C LEU A 314 -9.70 4.47 -21.40
N HIS A 315 -10.03 5.75 -21.55
CA HIS A 315 -11.37 6.23 -21.91
C HIS A 315 -11.79 5.74 -23.29
N GLY A 316 -10.92 5.76 -24.28
CA GLY A 316 -11.21 5.26 -25.63
C GLY A 316 -11.36 3.73 -25.72
N SER A 317 -11.10 2.98 -24.65
CA SER A 317 -11.30 1.52 -24.55
C SER A 317 -12.63 1.14 -23.88
N ILE A 318 -13.46 2.10 -23.48
CA ILE A 318 -14.77 1.93 -22.81
C ILE A 318 -15.90 2.06 -23.80
#